data_a3982d3b752fed06977ada53b91b5b7e
#
_entry.id   a3982d3b752fed06977ada53b91b5b7e
#
_cell.length_a   1.000
_cell.length_b   1.000
_cell.length_c   1.000
_cell.angle_alpha   90.00
_cell.angle_beta   90.00
_cell.angle_gamma   90.00
#
_symmetry.space_group_name_H-M   'P 1'
#
loop_
_entity.id
_entity.type
_entity.pdbx_description
1 polymer ?
#
loop_
_entity_poly.entity_id
_entity_poly.type
_entity_poly.pdbx_seq_one_letter_code
_entity_poly.pdbx_strand_id
1 'polypeptide(L)'
;MDRLYDQALQMMRHAFGALSRKVGEPEREPMGDGYVYRYKEKSIYQAIIQKLARLVTGLQAVSLLIRVGLLQEQAALQRTLDEFEEDIVFLCFGIIFGEVTDLHQEYLAAFYEEEFDNPESAISSAQKRPMIPRKKIRAFNSRDRGTGYDQSSTIEVGKTISKTYSGYVHGASPQLMELYFGSPPRFHLSGGKDSPFYEDHREDLLNYYYRSILSFAFSAKAFGEQALFQKIHDFSGKFAVASGRESQLLETSET
;
A
#
# COMPACT_ATOMS: atom_id res chain seq x y z
N MET A 1 0.32 -18.67 -10.65
CA MET A 1 0.25 -17.39 -9.95
C MET A 1 0.39 -17.57 -8.44
N ASP A 2 -0.36 -18.43 -7.75
CA ASP A 2 -0.30 -18.58 -6.29
C ASP A 2 1.11 -18.79 -5.74
N ARG A 3 1.91 -19.65 -6.38
CA ARG A 3 3.31 -19.87 -5.99
C ARG A 3 4.17 -18.59 -6.10
N LEU A 4 3.90 -17.74 -7.09
CA LEU A 4 4.62 -16.48 -7.28
C LEU A 4 4.26 -15.47 -6.16
N TYR A 5 2.99 -15.39 -5.79
CA TYR A 5 2.54 -14.58 -4.65
C TYR A 5 3.11 -15.06 -3.32
N ASP A 6 3.15 -16.38 -3.10
CA ASP A 6 3.75 -16.95 -1.90
C ASP A 6 5.25 -16.63 -1.79
N GLN A 7 5.99 -16.70 -2.90
CA GLN A 7 7.40 -16.30 -2.95
C GLN A 7 7.58 -14.80 -2.64
N ALA A 8 6.71 -13.95 -3.20
CA ALA A 8 6.74 -12.52 -2.91
C ALA A 8 6.45 -12.22 -1.43
N LEU A 9 5.42 -12.83 -0.86
CA LEU A 9 5.11 -12.70 0.57
C LEU A 9 6.24 -13.21 1.46
N GLN A 10 6.87 -14.32 1.12
CA GLN A 10 8.01 -14.85 1.86
C GLN A 10 9.21 -13.89 1.83
N MET A 11 9.52 -13.34 0.65
CA MET A 11 10.56 -12.33 0.50
C MET A 11 10.26 -11.07 1.33
N MET A 12 9.03 -10.55 1.26
CA MET A 12 8.61 -9.37 2.03
C MET A 12 8.66 -9.62 3.54
N ARG A 13 8.24 -10.80 4.03
CA ARG A 13 8.36 -11.16 5.46
C ARG A 13 9.81 -11.24 5.91
N HIS A 14 10.69 -11.82 5.09
CA HIS A 14 12.12 -11.86 5.38
C HIS A 14 12.73 -10.45 5.46
N ALA A 15 12.40 -9.60 4.47
CA ALA A 15 12.84 -8.21 4.45
C ALA A 15 12.30 -7.42 5.65
N PHE A 16 11.02 -7.59 5.98
CA PHE A 16 10.40 -6.99 7.16
C PHE A 16 11.16 -7.35 8.44
N GLY A 17 11.45 -8.65 8.65
CA GLY A 17 12.21 -9.11 9.81
C GLY A 17 13.63 -8.56 9.87
N ALA A 18 14.28 -8.30 8.73
CA ALA A 18 15.59 -7.65 8.69
C ALA A 18 15.50 -6.16 9.06
N LEU A 19 14.53 -5.43 8.49
CA LEU A 19 14.37 -4.00 8.70
C LEU A 19 13.81 -3.66 10.09
N SER A 20 12.87 -4.45 10.62
CA SER A 20 12.28 -4.21 11.94
C SER A 20 13.30 -4.31 13.08
N ARG A 21 14.35 -5.11 12.93
CA ARG A 21 15.46 -5.17 13.90
C ARG A 21 16.36 -3.91 13.90
N LYS A 22 16.21 -3.02 12.94
CA LYS A 22 16.99 -1.76 12.86
C LYS A 22 16.34 -0.60 13.63
N VAL A 23 15.12 -0.78 14.07
CA VAL A 23 14.39 0.19 14.90
C VAL A 23 14.21 -0.39 16.30
N GLY A 24 14.05 0.47 17.30
CA GLY A 24 13.72 0.06 18.67
C GLY A 24 12.39 -0.70 18.71
N GLU A 25 12.22 -1.54 19.71
CA GLU A 25 10.95 -2.25 19.94
C GLU A 25 9.89 -1.30 20.48
N PRO A 26 8.61 -1.50 20.14
CA PRO A 26 7.53 -0.76 20.77
C PRO A 26 7.36 -1.17 22.24
N GLU A 27 7.04 -0.21 23.09
CA GLU A 27 6.84 -0.44 24.53
C GLU A 27 5.35 -0.57 24.85
N ARG A 28 5.08 -1.23 25.99
CA ARG A 28 3.72 -1.35 26.52
C ARG A 28 3.35 -0.04 27.23
N GLU A 29 2.22 0.51 26.86
CA GLU A 29 1.60 1.65 27.53
C GLU A 29 0.24 1.22 28.11
N PRO A 30 -0.07 1.59 29.36
CA PRO A 30 -1.40 1.32 29.93
C PRO A 30 -2.51 1.99 29.13
N MET A 31 -3.63 1.28 28.92
CA MET A 31 -4.81 1.81 28.27
C MET A 31 -6.06 1.14 28.87
N GLY A 32 -6.85 1.89 29.65
CA GLY A 32 -7.95 1.33 30.44
C GLY A 32 -7.48 0.18 31.34
N ASP A 33 -8.20 -0.95 31.31
CA ASP A 33 -7.84 -2.17 32.04
C ASP A 33 -6.78 -3.04 31.34
N GLY A 34 -6.25 -2.58 30.20
CA GLY A 34 -5.30 -3.32 29.39
C GLY A 34 -4.04 -2.53 29.07
N TYR A 35 -3.47 -2.83 27.91
CA TYR A 35 -2.31 -2.11 27.39
C TYR A 35 -2.34 -2.09 25.86
N VAL A 36 -1.60 -1.13 25.29
CA VAL A 36 -1.28 -1.05 23.86
C VAL A 36 0.22 -1.02 23.68
N TYR A 37 0.67 -1.29 22.46
CA TYR A 37 2.08 -1.08 22.11
C TYR A 37 2.22 0.24 21.37
N ARG A 38 3.23 1.05 21.77
CA ARG A 38 3.57 2.31 21.12
C ARG A 38 5.08 2.42 20.95
N TYR A 39 5.51 2.98 19.84
CA TYR A 39 6.90 3.41 19.69
C TYR A 39 7.11 4.71 20.46
N LYS A 40 8.09 4.75 21.35
CA LYS A 40 8.51 6.01 22.01
C LYS A 40 9.22 6.94 21.04
N GLU A 41 10.13 6.38 20.26
CA GLU A 41 10.74 7.09 19.15
C GLU A 41 9.75 7.13 17.98
N LYS A 42 9.21 8.31 17.72
CA LYS A 42 8.22 8.55 16.67
C LYS A 42 8.91 8.99 15.36
N SER A 43 9.88 8.20 14.88
CA SER A 43 10.68 8.54 13.71
C SER A 43 10.07 8.06 12.40
N ILE A 44 10.64 8.53 11.30
CA ILE A 44 10.29 8.11 9.94
C ILE A 44 10.50 6.60 9.72
N TYR A 45 11.50 6.00 10.38
CA TYR A 45 11.82 4.59 10.26
C TYR A 45 10.76 3.69 10.89
N GLN A 46 10.29 4.03 12.12
CA GLN A 46 9.20 3.30 12.75
C GLN A 46 7.89 3.43 11.98
N ALA A 47 7.63 4.60 11.35
CA ALA A 47 6.47 4.78 10.49
C ALA A 47 6.52 3.86 9.26
N ILE A 48 7.68 3.73 8.61
CA ILE A 48 7.89 2.81 7.49
C ILE A 48 7.62 1.36 7.94
N ILE A 49 8.18 0.91 9.07
CA ILE A 49 7.99 -0.46 9.58
C ILE A 49 6.51 -0.77 9.81
N GLN A 50 5.77 0.14 10.45
CA GLN A 50 4.33 -0.06 10.70
C GLN A 50 3.53 -0.18 9.40
N LYS A 51 3.86 0.64 8.39
CA LYS A 51 3.19 0.58 7.08
C LYS A 51 3.56 -0.67 6.29
N LEU A 52 4.81 -1.12 6.34
CA LEU A 52 5.23 -2.39 5.74
C LEU A 52 4.50 -3.59 6.35
N ALA A 53 4.33 -3.62 7.67
CA ALA A 53 3.55 -4.67 8.34
C ALA A 53 2.10 -4.69 7.81
N ARG A 54 1.46 -3.52 7.72
CA ARG A 54 0.09 -3.41 7.23
C ARG A 54 -0.03 -3.74 5.74
N LEU A 55 0.98 -3.43 4.93
CA LEU A 55 1.04 -3.77 3.51
C LEU A 55 1.06 -5.29 3.32
N VAL A 56 1.91 -6.02 4.05
CA VAL A 56 1.99 -7.50 3.97
C VAL A 56 0.67 -8.14 4.39
N THR A 57 0.06 -7.71 5.50
CA THR A 57 -1.23 -8.26 5.94
C THR A 57 -2.36 -7.94 4.98
N GLY A 58 -2.34 -6.75 4.39
CA GLY A 58 -3.31 -6.34 3.36
C GLY A 58 -3.21 -7.18 2.09
N LEU A 59 -1.99 -7.44 1.58
CA LEU A 59 -1.78 -8.32 0.41
C LEU A 59 -2.29 -9.74 0.66
N GLN A 60 -2.09 -10.28 1.86
CA GLN A 60 -2.65 -11.59 2.21
C GLN A 60 -4.18 -11.57 2.20
N ALA A 61 -4.78 -10.50 2.74
CA ALA A 61 -6.24 -10.37 2.77
C ALA A 61 -6.84 -10.24 1.37
N VAL A 62 -6.31 -9.39 0.49
CA VAL A 62 -6.80 -9.28 -0.91
C VAL A 62 -6.63 -10.59 -1.67
N SER A 63 -5.56 -11.34 -1.44
CA SER A 63 -5.35 -12.66 -2.03
C SER A 63 -6.36 -13.70 -1.55
N LEU A 64 -6.84 -13.60 -0.33
CA LEU A 64 -7.92 -14.46 0.19
C LEU A 64 -9.27 -14.06 -0.39
N LEU A 65 -9.56 -12.77 -0.44
CA LEU A 65 -10.83 -12.25 -0.95
C LEU A 65 -11.06 -12.62 -2.42
N ILE A 66 -10.05 -12.45 -3.28
CA ILE A 66 -10.19 -12.81 -4.68
C ILE A 66 -10.35 -14.32 -4.88
N ARG A 67 -9.68 -15.15 -4.08
CA ARG A 67 -9.83 -16.61 -4.16
C ARG A 67 -11.26 -17.09 -3.87
N VAL A 68 -12.02 -16.34 -3.12
CA VAL A 68 -13.44 -16.66 -2.84
C VAL A 68 -14.41 -15.82 -3.67
N GLY A 69 -13.90 -14.89 -4.51
CA GLY A 69 -14.69 -14.06 -5.41
C GLY A 69 -15.33 -12.83 -4.75
N LEU A 70 -14.83 -12.38 -3.59
CA LEU A 70 -15.28 -11.15 -2.91
C LEU A 70 -14.56 -9.95 -3.52
N LEU A 71 -14.93 -9.61 -4.76
CA LEU A 71 -14.25 -8.62 -5.60
C LEU A 71 -14.42 -7.19 -5.08
N GLN A 72 -15.59 -6.85 -4.55
CA GLN A 72 -15.89 -5.53 -3.98
C GLN A 72 -15.02 -5.23 -2.75
N GLU A 73 -14.93 -6.19 -1.84
CA GLU A 73 -14.13 -6.11 -0.63
C GLU A 73 -12.63 -6.09 -0.94
N GLN A 74 -12.21 -6.88 -1.93
CA GLN A 74 -10.85 -6.86 -2.45
C GLN A 74 -10.49 -5.46 -2.99
N ALA A 75 -11.33 -4.90 -3.86
CA ALA A 75 -11.10 -3.60 -4.47
C ALA A 75 -11.07 -2.46 -3.42
N ALA A 76 -11.99 -2.49 -2.45
CA ALA A 76 -11.99 -1.53 -1.35
C ALA A 76 -10.69 -1.62 -0.51
N LEU A 77 -10.18 -2.82 -0.24
CA LEU A 77 -8.93 -3.00 0.48
C LEU A 77 -7.71 -2.58 -0.37
N GLN A 78 -7.72 -2.83 -1.68
CA GLN A 78 -6.68 -2.36 -2.60
C GLN A 78 -6.56 -0.83 -2.57
N ARG A 79 -7.66 -0.10 -2.48
CA ARG A 79 -7.63 1.36 -2.31
C ARG A 79 -6.86 1.79 -1.04
N THR A 80 -6.95 1.01 0.02
CA THR A 80 -6.16 1.24 1.24
C THR A 80 -4.68 0.93 1.03
N LEU A 81 -4.36 -0.14 0.28
CA LEU A 81 -2.97 -0.49 -0.06
C LEU A 81 -2.30 0.59 -0.91
N ASP A 82 -3.02 1.22 -1.86
CA ASP A 82 -2.51 2.36 -2.63
C ASP A 82 -1.97 3.47 -1.71
N GLU A 83 -2.72 3.81 -0.67
CA GLU A 83 -2.30 4.85 0.27
C GLU A 83 -1.06 4.45 1.06
N PHE A 84 -0.95 3.18 1.47
CA PHE A 84 0.24 2.71 2.17
C PHE A 84 1.48 2.72 1.27
N GLU A 85 1.35 2.29 0.01
CA GLU A 85 2.45 2.31 -0.95
C GLU A 85 2.91 3.75 -1.26
N GLU A 86 1.96 4.68 -1.49
CA GLU A 86 2.27 6.10 -1.68
C GLU A 86 3.01 6.69 -0.46
N ASP A 87 2.57 6.34 0.75
CA ASP A 87 3.17 6.82 2.00
C ASP A 87 4.57 6.25 2.21
N ILE A 88 4.78 4.95 1.94
CA ILE A 88 6.10 4.31 2.07
C ILE A 88 7.08 4.96 1.08
N VAL A 89 6.66 5.16 -0.16
CA VAL A 89 7.50 5.84 -1.18
C VAL A 89 7.82 7.27 -0.73
N PHE A 90 6.85 8.02 -0.23
CA PHE A 90 7.04 9.37 0.29
C PHE A 90 8.10 9.42 1.39
N LEU A 91 7.96 8.57 2.40
CA LEU A 91 8.90 8.51 3.52
C LEU A 91 10.30 8.06 3.07
N CYS A 92 10.37 7.01 2.25
CA CYS A 92 11.63 6.50 1.73
C CYS A 92 12.37 7.50 0.84
N PHE A 93 11.66 8.21 -0.04
CA PHE A 93 12.27 9.19 -0.93
C PHE A 93 12.82 10.39 -0.16
N GLY A 94 12.15 10.82 0.90
CA GLY A 94 12.70 11.83 1.80
C GLY A 94 14.08 11.45 2.35
N ILE A 95 14.27 10.18 2.73
CA ILE A 95 15.55 9.66 3.24
C ILE A 95 16.56 9.46 2.11
N ILE A 96 16.17 8.75 1.05
CA ILE A 96 17.07 8.34 -0.05
C ILE A 96 17.69 9.54 -0.76
N PHE A 97 16.91 10.61 -0.94
CA PHE A 97 17.35 11.81 -1.65
C PHE A 97 17.78 12.94 -0.71
N GLY A 98 17.75 12.74 0.61
CA GLY A 98 18.07 13.79 1.59
C GLY A 98 17.07 14.94 1.57
N GLU A 99 15.83 14.69 1.17
CA GLU A 99 14.74 15.67 0.99
C GLU A 99 13.67 15.57 2.10
N VAL A 100 14.07 15.27 3.34
CA VAL A 100 13.14 15.32 4.48
C VAL A 100 12.75 16.77 4.73
N THR A 101 11.48 17.10 4.52
CA THR A 101 10.93 18.46 4.57
C THR A 101 9.93 18.62 5.70
N ASP A 102 9.42 19.85 5.93
CA ASP A 102 8.34 20.12 6.87
C ASP A 102 7.10 19.26 6.59
N LEU A 103 6.83 18.94 5.32
CA LEU A 103 5.73 18.04 4.96
C LEU A 103 5.90 16.64 5.57
N HIS A 104 7.13 16.13 5.69
CA HIS A 104 7.40 14.86 6.38
C HIS A 104 7.16 14.99 7.88
N GLN A 105 7.54 16.12 8.48
CA GLN A 105 7.29 16.36 9.91
C GLN A 105 5.79 16.48 10.20
N GLU A 106 5.06 17.25 9.39
CA GLU A 106 3.59 17.31 9.45
C GLU A 106 2.95 15.93 9.32
N TYR A 107 3.46 15.12 8.38
CA TYR A 107 2.97 13.76 8.14
C TYR A 107 3.21 12.85 9.36
N LEU A 108 4.42 12.87 9.92
CA LEU A 108 4.76 12.04 11.09
C LEU A 108 3.96 12.48 12.32
N ALA A 109 3.79 13.78 12.55
CA ALA A 109 2.93 14.28 13.62
C ALA A 109 1.49 13.75 13.48
N ALA A 110 0.91 13.84 12.27
CA ALA A 110 -0.42 13.31 11.99
C ALA A 110 -0.50 11.77 12.09
N PHE A 111 0.57 11.07 11.69
CA PHE A 111 0.61 9.61 11.71
C PHE A 111 0.66 9.04 13.13
N TYR A 112 1.39 9.69 14.02
CA TYR A 112 1.57 9.24 15.40
C TYR A 112 0.54 9.83 16.38
N GLU A 113 -0.35 10.69 15.90
CA GLU A 113 -1.41 11.26 16.72
C GLU A 113 -2.42 10.18 17.10
N GLU A 114 -2.80 10.14 18.38
CA GLU A 114 -3.84 9.24 18.84
C GLU A 114 -5.21 9.66 18.29
N GLU A 115 -6.11 8.71 18.08
CA GLU A 115 -7.44 8.99 17.54
C GLU A 115 -8.33 9.73 18.53
N PHE A 116 -8.12 9.46 19.82
CA PHE A 116 -8.90 10.04 20.91
C PHE A 116 -7.99 10.64 21.98
N ASP A 117 -8.29 11.85 22.45
CA ASP A 117 -7.62 12.52 23.57
C ASP A 117 -8.08 11.96 24.93
N ASN A 118 -9.22 11.27 24.97
CA ASN A 118 -9.72 10.55 26.13
C ASN A 118 -9.86 9.05 25.84
N PRO A 119 -8.90 8.22 26.27
CA PRO A 119 -8.95 6.77 26.01
C PRO A 119 -10.11 6.05 26.71
N GLU A 120 -10.72 6.65 27.76
CA GLU A 120 -11.84 6.06 28.49
C GLU A 120 -13.19 6.37 27.84
N SER A 121 -13.27 7.40 27.00
CA SER A 121 -14.50 7.81 26.33
C SER A 121 -14.26 8.41 24.95
N ALA A 122 -14.35 7.56 23.92
CA ALA A 122 -14.26 8.01 22.53
C ALA A 122 -15.34 9.06 22.17
N ILE A 123 -16.53 8.98 22.78
CA ILE A 123 -17.64 9.91 22.53
C ILE A 123 -17.32 11.31 23.05
N SER A 124 -16.56 11.42 24.14
CA SER A 124 -16.20 12.71 24.74
C SER A 124 -14.94 13.34 24.12
N SER A 125 -14.28 12.63 23.19
CA SER A 125 -13.08 13.13 22.54
C SER A 125 -13.38 14.36 21.67
N ALA A 126 -12.58 15.41 21.86
CA ALA A 126 -12.56 16.59 21.01
C ALA A 126 -11.43 16.54 19.95
N GLN A 127 -10.67 15.44 19.93
CA GLN A 127 -9.52 15.26 19.06
C GLN A 127 -9.91 15.40 17.58
N LYS A 128 -9.17 16.24 16.88
CA LYS A 128 -9.23 16.37 15.41
C LYS A 128 -7.90 15.96 14.85
N ARG A 129 -7.76 14.67 14.57
CA ARG A 129 -6.55 14.13 13.96
C ARG A 129 -6.23 14.88 12.67
N PRO A 130 -5.06 15.49 12.53
CA PRO A 130 -4.68 16.16 11.30
C PRO A 130 -4.55 15.15 10.15
N MET A 131 -4.90 15.58 8.95
CA MET A 131 -4.75 14.76 7.74
C MET A 131 -3.93 15.51 6.70
N ILE A 132 -2.92 14.83 6.17
CA ILE A 132 -2.12 15.38 5.08
C ILE A 132 -2.85 15.12 3.75
N PRO A 133 -3.15 16.17 2.96
CA PRO A 133 -3.79 15.99 1.67
C PRO A 133 -2.97 15.10 0.73
N ARG A 134 -3.56 14.02 0.21
CA ARG A 134 -2.91 13.06 -0.68
C ARG A 134 -2.22 13.73 -1.88
N LYS A 135 -2.78 14.86 -2.39
CA LYS A 135 -2.17 15.63 -3.48
C LYS A 135 -0.76 16.12 -3.16
N LYS A 136 -0.46 16.48 -1.89
CA LYS A 136 0.88 16.93 -1.48
C LYS A 136 1.88 15.76 -1.52
N ILE A 137 1.47 14.58 -1.04
CA ILE A 137 2.28 13.36 -1.05
C ILE A 137 2.58 12.94 -2.50
N ARG A 138 1.57 12.87 -3.35
CA ARG A 138 1.74 12.54 -4.78
C ARG A 138 2.63 13.54 -5.50
N ALA A 139 2.48 14.83 -5.24
CA ALA A 139 3.33 15.87 -5.82
C ALA A 139 4.80 15.73 -5.39
N PHE A 140 5.06 15.27 -4.15
CA PHE A 140 6.42 14.97 -3.70
C PHE A 140 6.97 13.71 -4.39
N ASN A 141 6.18 12.63 -4.42
CA ASN A 141 6.61 11.35 -5.00
C ASN A 141 6.95 11.46 -6.49
N SER A 142 6.23 12.29 -7.22
CA SER A 142 6.37 12.48 -8.68
C SER A 142 7.41 13.53 -9.09
N ARG A 143 8.19 14.12 -8.15
CA ARG A 143 9.25 15.05 -8.51
C ARG A 143 10.25 14.38 -9.45
N ASP A 144 10.63 15.09 -10.52
CA ASP A 144 11.73 14.63 -11.37
C ASP A 144 13.04 14.62 -10.57
N ARG A 145 13.63 13.46 -10.46
CA ARG A 145 14.94 13.24 -9.82
C ARG A 145 15.97 12.75 -10.84
N GLY A 146 15.88 13.26 -12.05
CA GLY A 146 16.77 12.90 -13.16
C GLY A 146 16.33 11.64 -13.91
N THR A 147 15.08 11.21 -13.75
CA THR A 147 14.53 10.03 -14.42
C THR A 147 13.92 10.34 -15.79
N GLY A 148 13.70 11.63 -16.10
CA GLY A 148 13.06 12.06 -17.34
C GLY A 148 11.53 11.77 -17.42
N TYR A 149 10.92 11.25 -16.35
CA TYR A 149 9.47 11.01 -16.32
C TYR A 149 8.70 12.33 -16.16
N ASP A 150 7.63 12.47 -16.94
CA ASP A 150 6.72 13.59 -16.79
C ASP A 150 5.95 13.51 -15.48
N GLN A 151 6.17 14.52 -14.63
CA GLN A 151 5.56 14.63 -13.32
C GLN A 151 4.01 14.70 -13.39
N SER A 152 3.46 15.38 -14.39
CA SER A 152 2.02 15.55 -14.51
C SER A 152 1.32 14.24 -14.85
N SER A 153 1.88 13.46 -15.78
CA SER A 153 1.38 12.13 -16.12
C SER A 153 1.42 11.16 -14.95
N THR A 154 2.50 11.17 -14.16
CA THR A 154 2.62 10.31 -12.96
C THR A 154 1.55 10.66 -11.91
N ILE A 155 1.29 11.95 -11.67
CA ILE A 155 0.24 12.40 -10.76
C ILE A 155 -1.15 11.98 -11.27
N GLU A 156 -1.39 12.10 -12.57
CA GLU A 156 -2.69 11.80 -13.18
C GLU A 156 -3.00 10.30 -13.14
N VAL A 157 -2.01 9.44 -13.41
CA VAL A 157 -2.14 7.99 -13.23
C VAL A 157 -2.50 7.64 -11.79
N GLY A 158 -1.78 8.18 -10.80
CA GLY A 158 -2.09 7.96 -9.38
C GLY A 158 -3.49 8.45 -8.97
N LYS A 159 -3.96 9.57 -9.53
CA LYS A 159 -5.32 10.06 -9.32
C LYS A 159 -6.37 9.15 -9.95
N THR A 160 -6.11 8.65 -11.15
CA THR A 160 -7.02 7.77 -11.89
C THR A 160 -7.21 6.46 -11.15
N ILE A 161 -6.12 5.79 -10.73
CA ILE A 161 -6.16 4.58 -9.91
C ILE A 161 -6.98 4.83 -8.64
N SER A 162 -6.65 5.89 -7.89
CA SER A 162 -7.35 6.26 -6.66
C SER A 162 -8.85 6.51 -6.89
N LYS A 163 -9.23 7.13 -8.02
CA LYS A 163 -10.62 7.40 -8.38
C LYS A 163 -11.36 6.11 -8.73
N THR A 164 -10.74 5.22 -9.48
CA THR A 164 -11.31 3.93 -9.88
C THR A 164 -11.74 3.13 -8.64
N TYR A 165 -10.86 3.00 -7.66
CA TYR A 165 -11.16 2.23 -6.44
C TYR A 165 -11.99 2.99 -5.39
N SER A 166 -12.12 4.31 -5.49
CA SER A 166 -12.93 5.12 -4.57
C SER A 166 -14.41 4.73 -4.59
N GLY A 167 -14.93 4.34 -5.76
CA GLY A 167 -16.31 3.89 -5.90
C GLY A 167 -16.64 2.64 -5.09
N TYR A 168 -15.70 1.69 -4.95
CA TYR A 168 -15.88 0.50 -4.12
C TYR A 168 -15.93 0.84 -2.63
N VAL A 169 -15.10 1.77 -2.18
CA VAL A 169 -15.07 2.21 -0.77
C VAL A 169 -16.34 2.96 -0.38
N HIS A 170 -16.87 3.78 -1.28
CA HIS A 170 -18.03 4.64 -1.01
C HIS A 170 -19.36 4.09 -1.51
N GLY A 171 -19.37 2.86 -2.04
CA GLY A 171 -20.59 2.18 -2.49
C GLY A 171 -21.27 2.88 -3.66
N ALA A 172 -20.50 3.35 -4.65
CA ALA A 172 -21.07 3.96 -5.83
C ALA A 172 -21.83 2.94 -6.68
N SER A 173 -22.99 3.34 -7.22
CA SER A 173 -23.88 2.42 -7.95
C SER A 173 -23.20 1.63 -9.08
N PRO A 174 -22.34 2.21 -9.94
CA PRO A 174 -21.65 1.43 -10.96
C PRO A 174 -20.84 0.25 -10.39
N GLN A 175 -20.08 0.47 -9.33
CA GLN A 175 -19.29 -0.59 -8.68
C GLN A 175 -20.18 -1.62 -7.99
N LEU A 176 -21.25 -1.19 -7.29
CA LEU A 176 -22.20 -2.11 -6.66
C LEU A 176 -22.93 -2.98 -7.69
N MET A 177 -23.20 -2.45 -8.89
CA MET A 177 -23.88 -3.20 -9.96
C MET A 177 -23.00 -4.29 -10.58
N GLU A 178 -21.70 -4.32 -10.34
CA GLU A 178 -20.83 -5.45 -10.71
C GLU A 178 -21.16 -6.74 -9.96
N LEU A 179 -21.92 -6.65 -8.85
CA LEU A 179 -22.48 -7.81 -8.17
C LEU A 179 -23.67 -8.43 -8.93
N TYR A 180 -24.23 -7.75 -9.94
CA TYR A 180 -25.41 -8.17 -10.67
C TYR A 180 -25.05 -8.73 -12.04
N PHE A 181 -25.00 -10.05 -12.19
CA PHE A 181 -24.62 -10.72 -13.42
C PHE A 181 -25.25 -12.12 -13.52
N GLY A 182 -24.87 -12.88 -14.59
CA GLY A 182 -25.30 -14.25 -14.81
C GLY A 182 -26.54 -14.39 -15.72
N SER A 183 -27.00 -15.62 -15.89
CA SER A 183 -28.18 -15.97 -16.70
C SER A 183 -29.05 -16.98 -15.97
N PRO A 184 -30.24 -16.60 -15.44
CA PRO A 184 -30.77 -15.25 -15.42
C PRO A 184 -29.95 -14.31 -14.51
N PRO A 185 -29.94 -12.98 -14.80
CA PRO A 185 -29.15 -12.03 -14.01
C PRO A 185 -29.73 -11.89 -12.59
N ARG A 186 -28.81 -11.83 -11.61
CA ARG A 186 -29.15 -11.67 -10.18
C ARG A 186 -27.96 -11.08 -9.40
N PHE A 187 -28.22 -10.62 -8.18
CA PHE A 187 -27.12 -10.27 -7.26
C PHE A 187 -26.43 -11.52 -6.72
N HIS A 188 -25.09 -11.54 -6.78
CA HIS A 188 -24.24 -12.61 -6.25
C HIS A 188 -23.70 -12.22 -4.88
N LEU A 189 -24.36 -12.70 -3.80
CA LEU A 189 -24.05 -12.32 -2.43
C LEU A 189 -22.97 -13.21 -1.76
N SER A 190 -22.56 -14.27 -2.42
CA SER A 190 -21.58 -15.25 -1.88
C SER A 190 -20.24 -15.23 -2.60
N GLY A 191 -20.01 -14.19 -3.42
CA GLY A 191 -18.83 -14.04 -4.25
C GLY A 191 -19.10 -14.20 -5.73
N GLY A 192 -18.21 -13.69 -6.55
CA GLY A 192 -18.37 -13.53 -8.01
C GLY A 192 -17.22 -14.13 -8.81
N LYS A 193 -16.83 -15.40 -8.56
CA LYS A 193 -15.78 -16.07 -9.38
C LYS A 193 -16.16 -16.19 -10.87
N ASP A 194 -17.44 -16.27 -11.15
CA ASP A 194 -17.98 -16.30 -12.52
C ASP A 194 -18.33 -14.90 -13.05
N SER A 195 -17.93 -13.86 -12.33
CA SER A 195 -18.11 -12.47 -12.76
C SER A 195 -17.30 -12.19 -14.02
N PRO A 196 -17.83 -11.43 -14.99
CA PRO A 196 -17.07 -10.96 -16.14
C PRO A 196 -15.85 -10.10 -15.75
N PHE A 197 -15.83 -9.54 -14.54
CA PHE A 197 -14.74 -8.70 -14.01
C PHE A 197 -13.68 -9.50 -13.21
N TYR A 198 -13.86 -10.81 -13.03
CA TYR A 198 -12.97 -11.60 -12.17
C TYR A 198 -11.51 -11.59 -12.63
N GLU A 199 -11.27 -11.69 -13.94
CA GLU A 199 -9.91 -11.70 -14.49
C GLU A 199 -9.25 -10.32 -14.37
N ASP A 200 -9.99 -9.22 -14.58
CA ASP A 200 -9.49 -7.86 -14.39
C ASP A 200 -9.00 -7.63 -12.95
N HIS A 201 -9.79 -8.09 -11.97
CA HIS A 201 -9.40 -8.04 -10.56
C HIS A 201 -8.18 -8.91 -10.23
N ARG A 202 -8.00 -10.05 -10.94
CA ARG A 202 -6.80 -10.89 -10.81
C ARG A 202 -5.56 -10.24 -11.38
N GLU A 203 -5.66 -9.58 -12.53
CA GLU A 203 -4.56 -8.84 -13.14
C GLU A 203 -4.15 -7.65 -12.27
N ASP A 204 -5.11 -6.93 -11.72
CA ASP A 204 -4.84 -5.86 -10.78
C ASP A 204 -4.05 -6.32 -9.56
N LEU A 205 -4.34 -7.50 -9.03
CA LEU A 205 -3.61 -8.05 -7.89
C LEU A 205 -2.10 -8.20 -8.18
N LEU A 206 -1.70 -8.54 -9.42
CA LEU A 206 -0.30 -8.58 -9.84
C LEU A 206 0.38 -7.21 -9.67
N ASN A 207 -0.33 -6.14 -10.03
CA ASN A 207 0.17 -4.79 -9.91
C ASN A 207 0.45 -4.42 -8.44
N TYR A 208 -0.44 -4.80 -7.52
CA TYR A 208 -0.28 -4.55 -6.09
C TYR A 208 0.92 -5.32 -5.52
N TYR A 209 1.10 -6.58 -5.89
CA TYR A 209 2.28 -7.34 -5.47
C TYR A 209 3.58 -6.71 -5.98
N TYR A 210 3.62 -6.33 -7.26
CA TYR A 210 4.81 -5.71 -7.84
C TYR A 210 5.18 -4.38 -7.17
N ARG A 211 4.22 -3.49 -6.98
CA ARG A 211 4.40 -2.19 -6.30
C ARG A 211 4.83 -2.38 -4.84
N SER A 212 4.25 -3.36 -4.16
CA SER A 212 4.64 -3.70 -2.80
C SER A 212 6.07 -4.23 -2.72
N ILE A 213 6.52 -5.05 -3.67
CA ILE A 213 7.94 -5.48 -3.76
C ILE A 213 8.84 -4.25 -3.89
N LEU A 214 8.49 -3.29 -4.75
CA LEU A 214 9.26 -2.04 -4.89
C LEU A 214 9.24 -1.20 -3.61
N SER A 215 8.12 -1.14 -2.88
CA SER A 215 8.04 -0.46 -1.58
C SER A 215 9.03 -1.05 -0.58
N PHE A 216 9.19 -2.38 -0.56
CA PHE A 216 10.21 -3.05 0.25
C PHE A 216 11.64 -2.77 -0.24
N ALA A 217 11.88 -2.68 -1.54
CA ALA A 217 13.18 -2.31 -2.09
C ALA A 217 13.57 -0.89 -1.67
N PHE A 218 12.67 0.09 -1.84
CA PHE A 218 12.91 1.47 -1.39
C PHE A 218 13.13 1.55 0.12
N SER A 219 12.39 0.78 0.90
CA SER A 219 12.59 0.72 2.35
C SER A 219 13.97 0.17 2.70
N ALA A 220 14.41 -0.91 2.08
CA ALA A 220 15.77 -1.44 2.29
C ALA A 220 16.85 -0.39 1.94
N LYS A 221 16.67 0.35 0.84
CA LYS A 221 17.58 1.43 0.44
C LYS A 221 17.57 2.58 1.44
N ALA A 222 16.39 3.00 1.92
CA ALA A 222 16.24 4.06 2.92
C ALA A 222 16.90 3.69 4.27
N PHE A 223 16.88 2.41 4.64
CA PHE A 223 17.56 1.88 5.84
C PHE A 223 19.06 1.65 5.66
N GLY A 224 19.63 1.94 4.49
CA GLY A 224 21.04 1.71 4.17
C GLY A 224 21.41 0.24 3.93
N GLU A 225 20.43 -0.65 3.80
CA GLU A 225 20.61 -2.08 3.61
C GLU A 225 20.83 -2.45 2.13
N GLN A 226 21.98 -2.06 1.57
CA GLN A 226 22.27 -2.18 0.14
C GLN A 226 22.18 -3.62 -0.39
N ALA A 227 22.66 -4.60 0.35
CA ALA A 227 22.60 -6.02 -0.06
C ALA A 227 21.15 -6.52 -0.10
N LEU A 228 20.32 -6.11 0.87
CA LEU A 228 18.91 -6.44 0.90
C LEU A 228 18.16 -5.73 -0.24
N PHE A 229 18.45 -4.45 -0.48
CA PHE A 229 17.91 -3.70 -1.62
C PHE A 229 18.17 -4.45 -2.93
N GLN A 230 19.44 -4.83 -3.21
CA GLN A 230 19.80 -5.51 -4.44
C GLN A 230 19.04 -6.83 -4.61
N LYS A 231 18.96 -7.63 -3.53
CA LYS A 231 18.21 -8.90 -3.54
C LYS A 231 16.72 -8.72 -3.87
N ILE A 232 16.09 -7.69 -3.30
CA ILE A 232 14.67 -7.40 -3.55
C ILE A 232 14.50 -6.85 -4.98
N HIS A 233 15.39 -6.00 -5.43
CA HIS A 233 15.38 -5.45 -6.79
C HIS A 233 15.52 -6.56 -7.84
N ASP A 234 16.47 -7.47 -7.67
CA ASP A 234 16.63 -8.62 -8.57
C ASP A 234 15.39 -9.52 -8.57
N PHE A 235 14.75 -9.67 -7.41
CA PHE A 235 13.49 -10.40 -7.29
C PHE A 235 12.35 -9.66 -8.02
N SER A 236 12.29 -8.33 -7.98
CA SER A 236 11.27 -7.55 -8.69
C SER A 236 11.34 -7.77 -10.22
N GLY A 237 12.54 -7.84 -10.78
CA GLY A 237 12.74 -8.17 -12.19
C GLY A 237 12.23 -9.58 -12.53
N LYS A 238 12.59 -10.59 -11.71
CA LYS A 238 12.08 -11.96 -11.88
C LYS A 238 10.56 -12.05 -11.74
N PHE A 239 9.98 -11.28 -10.84
CA PHE A 239 8.54 -11.21 -10.66
C PHE A 239 7.86 -10.58 -11.88
N ALA A 240 8.42 -9.50 -12.44
CA ALA A 240 7.90 -8.84 -13.63
C ALA A 240 7.88 -9.79 -14.83
N VAL A 241 9.00 -10.50 -15.09
CA VAL A 241 9.08 -11.53 -16.15
C VAL A 241 8.04 -12.63 -15.94
N ALA A 242 8.00 -13.22 -14.74
CA ALA A 242 7.10 -14.32 -14.43
C ALA A 242 5.61 -13.93 -14.46
N SER A 243 5.29 -12.65 -14.29
CA SER A 243 3.94 -12.10 -14.37
C SER A 243 3.55 -11.59 -15.78
N GLY A 244 4.45 -11.67 -16.77
CA GLY A 244 4.20 -11.19 -18.12
C GLY A 244 4.26 -9.65 -18.28
N ARG A 245 4.71 -8.91 -17.26
CA ARG A 245 4.76 -7.43 -17.30
C ARG A 245 5.82 -6.85 -18.22
N GLU A 246 6.91 -7.58 -18.48
CA GLU A 246 7.97 -7.08 -19.36
C GLU A 246 7.52 -6.87 -20.80
N SER A 247 6.60 -7.70 -21.30
CA SER A 247 6.04 -7.52 -22.65
C SER A 247 5.27 -6.20 -22.79
N GLN A 248 4.57 -5.75 -21.73
CA GLN A 248 3.83 -4.49 -21.74
C GLN A 248 4.74 -3.26 -21.67
N LEU A 249 5.89 -3.34 -21.01
CA LEU A 249 6.86 -2.23 -20.91
C LEU A 249 7.64 -2.03 -22.21
N LEU A 250 7.87 -3.12 -22.99
CA LEU A 250 8.54 -3.05 -24.29
C LEU A 250 7.63 -2.48 -25.39
N GLU A 251 6.33 -2.83 -25.38
CA GLU A 251 5.35 -2.31 -26.34
C GLU A 251 5.11 -0.80 -26.19
N THR A 252 5.22 -0.23 -24.99
CA THR A 252 5.08 1.22 -24.73
C THR A 252 6.35 2.02 -25.06
N SER A 253 7.50 1.38 -25.28
CA SER A 253 8.74 2.05 -25.66
C SER A 253 8.95 2.16 -27.18
N GLU A 254 8.08 1.48 -27.99
CA GLU A 254 8.13 1.51 -29.47
C GLU A 254 7.05 2.42 -30.09
N THR A 255 6.24 3.11 -29.29
CA THR A 255 5.25 4.11 -29.74
C THR A 255 5.61 5.50 -29.27
#